data_c69a20361b978198f326cfeff0aec2ea
#
_entry.id   c69a20361b978198f326cfeff0aec2ea
#
_cell.length_a   1.000
_cell.length_b   1.000
_cell.length_c   1.000
_cell.angle_alpha   90.00
_cell.angle_beta   90.00
_cell.angle_gamma   90.00
#
_symmetry.space_group_name_H-M   'P 1'
#
loop_
_entity.id
_entity.type
_entity.pdbx_description
1 polymer ?
#
loop_
_entity_poly.entity_id
_entity_poly.type
_entity_poly.pdbx_seq_one_letter_code
_entity_poly.pdbx_strand_id
1 'polypeptide(L)'
;MKRNVKLGWLMTLLMTAALTVPARGQVLNSAASTITLNAVLSQSVSVTLSANAVNFTLTSGSANNPGSTSITATTTWTLKPSVGSLQVYAFFSNSASALTDGAGNNIASADFQISNNGGAFNALTNTVPFGGANAGLQLSSTPILGNNRTGTRNDVMNFNINLVPLPNLPAGTYTGTLTIQAQAI
;
A
#
# COMPACT_ATOMS: atom_id res chain seq x y z
N MET A 1 -54.42 -17.32 102.64
CA MET A 1 -53.28 -16.68 103.31
C MET A 1 -52.04 -16.84 102.51
N LYS A 2 -51.46 -15.71 101.98
CA LYS A 2 -50.08 -15.47 101.64
C LYS A 2 -49.38 -16.48 100.71
N ARG A 3 -48.71 -16.12 99.54
CA ARG A 3 -47.75 -15.06 99.45
C ARG A 3 -47.41 -14.83 97.93
N ASN A 4 -47.63 -13.65 97.45
CA ASN A 4 -46.97 -13.15 96.29
C ASN A 4 -45.49 -13.04 96.61
N VAL A 5 -44.57 -13.42 95.74
CA VAL A 5 -43.27 -12.75 95.59
C VAL A 5 -42.54 -13.23 94.34
N LYS A 6 -42.30 -12.29 93.47
CA LYS A 6 -41.06 -12.11 92.60
C LYS A 6 -40.96 -12.96 91.33
N LEU A 7 -41.69 -12.51 90.35
CA LEU A 7 -41.40 -12.83 88.96
C LEU A 7 -41.06 -11.49 88.24
N GLY A 8 -40.09 -10.80 88.75
CA GLY A 8 -39.80 -9.44 88.26
C GLY A 8 -38.32 -9.18 87.82
N TRP A 9 -37.45 -10.19 87.96
CA TRP A 9 -35.99 -9.93 87.75
C TRP A 9 -35.35 -10.80 86.66
N LEU A 10 -36.11 -11.53 85.86
CA LEU A 10 -35.51 -12.35 84.77
C LEU A 10 -35.77 -11.80 83.38
N MET A 11 -36.37 -10.63 83.27
CA MET A 11 -36.71 -10.03 81.98
C MET A 11 -35.83 -8.83 81.54
N THR A 12 -34.88 -8.45 82.41
CA THR A 12 -34.05 -7.28 82.16
C THR A 12 -32.59 -7.62 81.69
N LEU A 13 -32.27 -8.91 81.56
CA LEU A 13 -30.90 -9.31 81.18
C LEU A 13 -30.83 -9.93 79.75
N LEU A 14 -31.93 -9.88 78.97
CA LEU A 14 -31.96 -10.45 77.62
C LEU A 14 -32.05 -9.39 76.53
N MET A 15 -31.79 -8.12 76.85
CA MET A 15 -31.99 -7.04 75.91
C MET A 15 -30.74 -6.21 75.55
N THR A 16 -29.54 -6.72 75.84
CA THR A 16 -28.27 -6.00 75.53
C THR A 16 -27.28 -6.84 74.70
N ALA A 17 -27.75 -7.97 74.10
CA ALA A 17 -26.94 -8.69 73.10
C ALA A 17 -27.48 -8.47 71.69
N ALA A 18 -27.98 -7.25 71.42
CA ALA A 18 -28.46 -6.88 70.08
C ALA A 18 -27.41 -5.99 69.40
N LEU A 19 -26.81 -6.56 68.37
CA LEU A 19 -26.40 -5.85 67.16
C LEU A 19 -25.14 -4.98 67.25
N THR A 20 -23.99 -5.60 67.34
CA THR A 20 -22.84 -5.11 66.59
C THR A 20 -22.77 -5.93 65.28
N VAL A 21 -23.76 -5.83 64.41
CA VAL A 21 -23.57 -6.17 63.01
C VAL A 21 -22.67 -5.08 62.46
N PRO A 22 -21.43 -5.41 62.04
CA PRO A 22 -20.61 -4.39 61.34
C PRO A 22 -21.43 -3.93 60.14
N ALA A 23 -21.80 -2.66 60.11
CA ALA A 23 -22.39 -2.05 58.95
C ALA A 23 -21.35 -2.20 57.81
N ARG A 24 -21.46 -3.27 57.05
CA ARG A 24 -20.72 -3.39 55.80
C ARG A 24 -21.22 -2.23 54.96
N GLY A 25 -20.33 -1.22 54.76
CA GLY A 25 -20.64 -0.13 53.89
C GLY A 25 -21.08 -0.69 52.53
N GLN A 26 -22.34 -0.47 52.22
CA GLN A 26 -22.88 -0.91 50.92
C GLN A 26 -22.20 -0.12 49.83
N VAL A 27 -21.40 -0.81 48.99
CA VAL A 27 -20.76 -0.14 47.85
C VAL A 27 -21.89 0.26 46.88
N LEU A 28 -22.12 1.54 46.78
CA LEU A 28 -23.06 2.12 45.83
C LEU A 28 -22.35 2.46 44.56
N ASN A 29 -22.61 1.73 43.48
CA ASN A 29 -22.09 2.00 42.14
C ASN A 29 -23.12 2.81 41.36
N SER A 30 -22.65 3.79 40.60
CA SER A 30 -23.49 4.47 39.62
C SER A 30 -23.82 3.56 38.43
N ALA A 31 -24.88 3.85 37.70
CA ALA A 31 -25.10 3.26 36.40
C ALA A 31 -23.94 3.61 35.45
N ALA A 32 -23.53 2.63 34.62
CA ALA A 32 -22.51 2.88 33.59
C ALA A 32 -23.08 3.78 32.49
N SER A 33 -22.31 4.78 32.07
CA SER A 33 -22.57 5.57 30.88
C SER A 33 -21.52 5.23 29.83
N THR A 34 -21.95 5.04 28.57
CA THR A 34 -21.08 4.66 27.46
C THR A 34 -20.93 5.79 26.46
N ILE A 35 -19.73 5.91 25.89
CA ILE A 35 -19.44 6.83 24.78
C ILE A 35 -19.01 5.95 23.60
N THR A 36 -19.67 6.11 22.45
CA THR A 36 -19.26 5.44 21.21
C THR A 36 -18.16 6.27 20.56
N LEU A 37 -17.00 5.62 20.33
CA LEU A 37 -15.86 6.23 19.66
C LEU A 37 -15.74 5.64 18.26
N ASN A 38 -15.70 6.51 17.23
CA ASN A 38 -15.50 6.13 15.84
C ASN A 38 -14.18 6.72 15.34
N ALA A 39 -13.29 5.85 14.83
CA ALA A 39 -12.03 6.25 14.20
C ALA A 39 -11.89 5.53 12.87
N VAL A 40 -11.55 6.26 11.81
CA VAL A 40 -11.37 5.72 10.47
C VAL A 40 -9.97 6.06 9.98
N LEU A 41 -9.21 5.03 9.56
CA LEU A 41 -7.97 5.18 8.82
C LEU A 41 -8.23 4.77 7.36
N SER A 42 -8.15 5.75 6.44
CA SER A 42 -8.39 5.51 5.01
C SER A 42 -7.21 4.78 4.36
N GLN A 43 -7.51 3.89 3.43
CA GLN A 43 -6.48 3.27 2.58
C GLN A 43 -5.94 4.27 1.56
N SER A 44 -4.66 4.14 1.23
CA SER A 44 -4.00 4.91 0.19
C SER A 44 -2.89 4.11 -0.47
N VAL A 45 -2.69 4.34 -1.76
CA VAL A 45 -1.50 3.94 -2.54
C VAL A 45 -1.15 5.11 -3.43
N SER A 46 0.11 5.51 -3.44
CA SER A 46 0.61 6.56 -4.33
C SER A 46 1.98 6.21 -4.89
N VAL A 47 2.26 6.71 -6.09
CA VAL A 47 3.56 6.62 -6.75
C VAL A 47 4.02 8.02 -7.11
N THR A 48 5.26 8.37 -6.77
CA THR A 48 5.92 9.60 -7.18
C THR A 48 7.21 9.26 -7.91
N LEU A 49 7.57 10.06 -8.91
CA LEU A 49 8.77 9.88 -9.71
C LEU A 49 9.79 10.98 -9.43
N SER A 50 11.09 10.63 -9.41
CA SER A 50 12.18 11.60 -9.18
C SER A 50 12.36 12.59 -10.32
N ALA A 51 11.92 12.25 -11.53
CA ALA A 51 11.88 13.13 -12.70
C ALA A 51 10.75 12.65 -13.65
N ASN A 52 10.35 13.51 -14.57
CA ASN A 52 9.25 13.28 -15.52
C ASN A 52 9.69 13.14 -16.97
N ALA A 53 11.00 13.10 -17.24
CA ALA A 53 11.54 12.94 -18.59
C ALA A 53 12.86 12.16 -18.58
N VAL A 54 13.04 11.34 -19.62
CA VAL A 54 14.30 10.67 -19.96
C VAL A 54 14.54 10.89 -21.44
N ASN A 55 15.75 11.36 -21.79
CA ASN A 55 16.17 11.54 -23.15
C ASN A 55 17.02 10.38 -23.64
N PHE A 56 16.95 10.08 -24.92
CA PHE A 56 17.73 9.02 -25.56
C PHE A 56 18.46 9.60 -26.78
N THR A 57 19.71 9.20 -26.98
CA THR A 57 20.42 9.38 -28.23
C THR A 57 20.37 8.05 -28.97
N LEU A 58 19.60 7.99 -30.05
CA LEU A 58 19.33 6.76 -30.76
C LEU A 58 20.35 6.53 -31.89
N THR A 59 20.85 5.28 -31.96
CA THR A 59 21.63 4.77 -33.07
C THR A 59 20.87 3.63 -33.73
N SER A 60 20.47 3.82 -34.99
CA SER A 60 19.69 2.82 -35.74
C SER A 60 20.42 1.48 -35.79
N GLY A 61 19.70 0.37 -35.58
CA GLY A 61 20.25 -0.98 -35.53
C GLY A 61 21.08 -1.31 -34.27
N SER A 62 21.26 -0.36 -33.32
CA SER A 62 22.01 -0.61 -32.07
C SER A 62 21.11 -1.28 -31.02
N ALA A 63 21.65 -2.27 -30.33
CA ALA A 63 20.99 -2.88 -29.16
C ALA A 63 21.06 -2.01 -27.91
N ASN A 64 21.93 -1.01 -27.89
CA ASN A 64 22.22 -0.23 -26.70
C ASN A 64 22.03 1.29 -26.97
N ASN A 65 20.91 1.81 -26.58
CA ASN A 65 20.56 3.22 -26.61
C ASN A 65 20.04 3.59 -25.19
N PRO A 66 20.96 3.85 -24.25
CA PRO A 66 20.57 4.08 -22.85
C PRO A 66 19.86 5.42 -22.65
N GLY A 67 18.98 5.46 -21.68
CA GLY A 67 18.39 6.71 -21.20
C GLY A 67 19.41 7.61 -20.51
N SER A 68 19.22 8.92 -20.63
CA SER A 68 20.12 9.95 -20.09
C SER A 68 20.22 9.95 -18.55
N THR A 69 19.24 9.41 -17.86
CA THR A 69 19.17 9.37 -16.41
C THR A 69 18.30 8.21 -15.93
N SER A 70 18.54 7.74 -14.71
CA SER A 70 17.65 6.84 -14.01
C SER A 70 16.49 7.59 -13.36
N ILE A 71 15.34 6.94 -13.23
CA ILE A 71 14.18 7.45 -12.51
C ILE A 71 13.94 6.58 -11.30
N THR A 72 13.75 7.17 -10.12
CA THR A 72 13.28 6.47 -8.93
C THR A 72 11.77 6.64 -8.81
N ALA A 73 11.06 5.51 -8.81
CA ALA A 73 9.64 5.46 -8.43
C ALA A 73 9.54 5.18 -6.92
N THR A 74 9.02 6.15 -6.16
CA THR A 74 8.73 5.98 -4.74
C THR A 74 7.26 5.65 -4.58
N THR A 75 6.97 4.42 -4.15
CA THR A 75 5.62 3.96 -3.85
C THR A 75 5.40 4.02 -2.34
N THR A 76 4.32 4.69 -1.90
CA THR A 76 3.88 4.74 -0.49
C THR A 76 2.49 4.17 -0.35
N TRP A 77 2.22 3.50 0.78
CA TRP A 77 0.92 2.87 0.98
C TRP A 77 0.50 2.83 2.45
N THR A 78 -0.83 2.82 2.66
CA THR A 78 -1.52 2.45 3.90
C THR A 78 -2.69 1.54 3.50
N LEU A 79 -2.66 0.27 3.93
CA LEU A 79 -3.54 -0.78 3.43
C LEU A 79 -4.28 -1.49 4.56
N LYS A 80 -5.49 -1.99 4.26
CA LYS A 80 -6.29 -2.80 5.18
C LYS A 80 -5.79 -4.25 5.25
N PRO A 81 -6.20 -5.03 6.27
CA PRO A 81 -5.76 -6.41 6.48
C PRO A 81 -6.04 -7.39 5.34
N SER A 82 -7.05 -7.12 4.48
CA SER A 82 -7.47 -8.01 3.39
C SER A 82 -6.62 -7.89 2.12
N VAL A 83 -5.66 -6.94 2.05
CA VAL A 83 -4.76 -6.80 0.90
C VAL A 83 -3.64 -7.83 1.02
N GLY A 84 -3.43 -8.62 -0.04
CA GLY A 84 -2.41 -9.67 -0.09
C GLY A 84 -1.08 -9.20 -0.65
N SER A 85 -1.08 -8.29 -1.63
CA SER A 85 0.14 -7.76 -2.23
C SER A 85 -0.03 -6.35 -2.78
N LEU A 86 1.10 -5.64 -2.87
CA LEU A 86 1.25 -4.38 -3.58
C LEU A 86 2.16 -4.64 -4.79
N GLN A 87 1.67 -4.29 -5.99
CA GLN A 87 2.38 -4.50 -7.24
C GLN A 87 2.59 -3.16 -7.95
N VAL A 88 3.75 -2.99 -8.57
CA VAL A 88 4.11 -1.79 -9.35
C VAL A 88 4.35 -2.20 -10.79
N TYR A 89 3.76 -1.46 -11.72
CA TYR A 89 3.81 -1.72 -13.15
C TYR A 89 4.31 -0.50 -13.92
N ALA A 90 5.05 -0.78 -15.00
CA ALA A 90 5.38 0.16 -16.05
C ALA A 90 4.64 -0.25 -17.32
N PHE A 91 4.04 0.69 -18.05
CA PHE A 91 3.32 0.35 -19.27
C PHE A 91 3.17 1.54 -20.24
N PHE A 92 2.97 1.20 -21.51
CA PHE A 92 2.51 2.12 -22.56
C PHE A 92 1.03 1.88 -22.85
N SER A 93 0.38 2.87 -23.45
CA SER A 93 -1.01 2.74 -23.92
C SER A 93 -1.14 1.87 -25.17
N ASN A 94 -0.07 1.70 -25.95
CA ASN A 94 -0.05 0.92 -27.20
C ASN A 94 1.28 0.17 -27.32
N SER A 95 1.21 -1.14 -27.60
CA SER A 95 2.41 -1.98 -27.76
C SER A 95 3.15 -1.73 -29.07
N ALA A 96 2.45 -1.36 -30.15
CA ALA A 96 3.07 -1.13 -31.45
C ALA A 96 3.71 0.25 -31.63
N SER A 97 3.30 1.22 -30.78
CA SER A 97 3.77 2.62 -30.85
C SER A 97 4.01 3.19 -29.46
N ALA A 98 4.97 2.61 -28.73
CA ALA A 98 5.43 3.12 -27.45
C ALA A 98 6.05 4.52 -27.60
N LEU A 99 6.87 4.73 -28.66
CA LEU A 99 7.31 6.04 -29.11
C LEU A 99 6.99 6.19 -30.60
N THR A 100 6.67 7.41 -31.02
CA THR A 100 6.31 7.73 -32.43
C THR A 100 6.91 9.07 -32.85
N ASP A 101 7.23 9.20 -34.15
CA ASP A 101 7.64 10.47 -34.76
C ASP A 101 6.45 11.30 -35.30
N GLY A 102 5.20 10.76 -35.18
CA GLY A 102 4.00 11.39 -35.73
C GLY A 102 3.83 11.24 -37.25
N ALA A 103 4.84 10.71 -37.97
CA ALA A 103 4.82 10.47 -39.41
C ALA A 103 4.55 8.98 -39.80
N GLY A 104 4.27 8.16 -38.77
CA GLY A 104 3.96 6.72 -38.95
C GLY A 104 5.13 5.81 -38.59
N ASN A 105 6.31 6.33 -38.26
CA ASN A 105 7.40 5.51 -37.78
C ASN A 105 7.29 5.36 -36.25
N ASN A 106 7.42 4.13 -35.77
CA ASN A 106 7.17 3.78 -34.38
C ASN A 106 8.30 2.91 -33.82
N ILE A 107 8.54 3.05 -32.52
CA ILE A 107 9.30 2.11 -31.70
C ILE A 107 8.30 1.38 -30.81
N ALA A 108 8.26 0.06 -30.91
CA ALA A 108 7.33 -0.77 -30.14
C ALA A 108 7.72 -0.85 -28.67
N SER A 109 6.78 -1.19 -27.81
CA SER A 109 7.04 -1.44 -26.37
C SER A 109 8.01 -2.60 -26.14
N ALA A 110 8.04 -3.57 -27.06
CA ALA A 110 8.97 -4.69 -27.03
C ALA A 110 10.44 -4.29 -27.24
N ASP A 111 10.68 -3.15 -27.89
CA ASP A 111 12.00 -2.58 -28.11
C ASP A 111 12.45 -1.66 -26.97
N PHE A 112 11.54 -1.28 -26.09
CA PHE A 112 11.81 -0.50 -24.88
C PHE A 112 12.05 -1.42 -23.69
N GLN A 113 13.12 -1.18 -22.93
CA GLN A 113 13.56 -2.06 -21.86
C GLN A 113 13.78 -1.28 -20.57
N ILE A 114 13.45 -1.89 -19.43
CA ILE A 114 13.70 -1.38 -18.09
C ILE A 114 14.54 -2.37 -17.30
N SER A 115 15.61 -1.88 -16.68
CA SER A 115 16.33 -2.54 -15.59
C SER A 115 15.85 -1.92 -14.28
N ASN A 116 15.25 -2.71 -13.40
CA ASN A 116 14.79 -2.26 -12.10
C ASN A 116 15.79 -2.68 -11.02
N ASN A 117 16.21 -1.72 -10.17
CA ASN A 117 17.15 -1.90 -9.05
C ASN A 117 18.46 -2.64 -9.47
N GLY A 118 18.98 -2.32 -10.64
CA GLY A 118 20.21 -2.91 -11.17
C GLY A 118 20.06 -4.36 -11.68
N GLY A 119 18.83 -4.86 -11.82
CA GLY A 119 18.55 -6.15 -12.45
C GLY A 119 18.78 -6.13 -13.97
N ALA A 120 18.46 -7.24 -14.63
CA ALA A 120 18.51 -7.34 -16.10
C ALA A 120 17.55 -6.35 -16.77
N PHE A 121 17.87 -5.92 -17.99
CA PHE A 121 16.95 -5.20 -18.85
C PHE A 121 15.83 -6.14 -19.35
N ASN A 122 14.60 -5.78 -19.10
CA ASN A 122 13.40 -6.52 -19.51
C ASN A 122 12.54 -5.65 -20.41
N ALA A 123 12.08 -6.21 -21.54
CA ALA A 123 11.21 -5.55 -22.47
C ALA A 123 9.76 -5.46 -21.93
N LEU A 124 9.01 -4.45 -22.37
CA LEU A 124 7.62 -4.25 -22.00
C LEU A 124 6.71 -5.05 -22.97
N THR A 125 6.58 -6.34 -22.70
CA THR A 125 5.83 -7.28 -23.57
C THR A 125 4.67 -7.95 -22.86
N ASN A 126 4.45 -7.68 -21.58
CA ASN A 126 3.40 -8.33 -20.81
C ASN A 126 2.08 -7.55 -20.89
N THR A 127 0.98 -8.28 -20.86
CA THR A 127 -0.32 -7.68 -20.55
C THR A 127 -0.41 -7.54 -19.02
N VAL A 128 -0.47 -6.29 -18.57
CA VAL A 128 -0.59 -5.92 -17.15
C VAL A 128 -1.98 -5.33 -16.91
N PRO A 129 -2.41 -5.12 -15.65
CA PRO A 129 -3.78 -4.62 -15.36
C PRO A 129 -4.10 -3.26 -15.97
N PHE A 130 -3.09 -2.53 -16.46
CA PHE A 130 -3.21 -1.18 -17.01
C PHE A 130 -2.56 -1.09 -18.39
N GLY A 131 -2.96 -0.08 -19.17
CA GLY A 131 -2.35 0.20 -20.48
C GLY A 131 -2.79 -0.73 -21.59
N GLY A 132 -1.97 -0.82 -22.66
CA GLY A 132 -2.21 -1.67 -23.81
C GLY A 132 -1.84 -3.13 -23.55
N ALA A 133 -2.51 -4.05 -24.26
CA ALA A 133 -2.10 -5.45 -24.25
C ALA A 133 -0.65 -5.58 -24.77
N ASN A 134 0.14 -6.44 -24.14
CA ASN A 134 1.56 -6.67 -24.46
C ASN A 134 2.44 -5.39 -24.44
N ALA A 135 2.06 -4.39 -23.64
CA ALA A 135 2.75 -3.11 -23.54
C ALA A 135 3.30 -2.81 -22.16
N GLY A 136 3.36 -3.77 -21.27
CA GLY A 136 3.69 -3.59 -19.87
C GLY A 136 4.77 -4.50 -19.34
N LEU A 137 5.24 -4.14 -18.14
CA LEU A 137 6.19 -4.90 -17.32
C LEU A 137 5.81 -4.73 -15.83
N GLN A 138 5.79 -5.82 -15.08
CA GLN A 138 5.73 -5.76 -13.63
C GLN A 138 7.11 -5.43 -13.08
N LEU A 139 7.25 -4.27 -12.45
CA LEU A 139 8.52 -3.82 -11.85
C LEU A 139 8.78 -4.50 -10.52
N SER A 140 7.73 -4.63 -9.69
CA SER A 140 7.86 -5.22 -8.38
C SER A 140 6.55 -5.81 -7.86
N SER A 141 6.68 -6.75 -6.91
CA SER A 141 5.58 -7.27 -6.11
C SER A 141 6.05 -7.37 -4.66
N THR A 142 5.29 -6.78 -3.75
CA THR A 142 5.58 -6.77 -2.31
C THR A 142 4.43 -7.47 -1.58
N PRO A 143 4.64 -8.64 -0.96
CA PRO A 143 3.62 -9.26 -0.11
C PRO A 143 3.26 -8.35 1.06
N ILE A 144 1.98 -8.16 1.30
CA ILE A 144 1.47 -7.35 2.42
C ILE A 144 1.12 -8.27 3.58
N LEU A 145 1.93 -8.16 4.63
CA LEU A 145 1.81 -8.92 5.88
C LEU A 145 1.33 -8.01 7.02
N GLY A 146 1.15 -8.58 8.20
CA GLY A 146 0.65 -7.83 9.36
C GLY A 146 1.48 -6.60 9.76
N ASN A 147 2.78 -6.64 9.52
CA ASN A 147 3.76 -5.63 9.95
C ASN A 147 4.14 -4.59 8.88
N ASN A 148 3.71 -4.77 7.61
CA ASN A 148 4.06 -3.86 6.50
C ASN A 148 2.86 -3.28 5.75
N ARG A 149 1.71 -3.17 6.45
CA ARG A 149 0.49 -2.55 5.88
C ARG A 149 0.62 -1.05 5.64
N THR A 150 1.58 -0.42 6.25
CA THR A 150 2.02 0.93 5.95
C THR A 150 3.50 0.87 5.62
N GLY A 151 3.90 1.52 4.52
CA GLY A 151 5.29 1.47 4.10
C GLY A 151 5.61 2.34 2.90
N THR A 152 6.88 2.28 2.53
CA THR A 152 7.46 2.96 1.37
C THR A 152 8.44 2.03 0.68
N ARG A 153 8.46 2.06 -0.64
CA ARG A 153 9.40 1.33 -1.48
C ARG A 153 9.94 2.23 -2.57
N ASN A 154 11.22 2.11 -2.87
CA ASN A 154 11.89 2.77 -3.99
C ASN A 154 12.27 1.72 -5.04
N ASP A 155 11.89 1.98 -6.29
CA ASP A 155 12.30 1.20 -7.45
C ASP A 155 13.11 2.13 -8.38
N VAL A 156 14.41 1.87 -8.52
CA VAL A 156 15.32 2.64 -9.38
C VAL A 156 15.33 2.01 -10.75
N MET A 157 14.83 2.75 -11.75
CA MET A 157 14.69 2.29 -13.12
C MET A 157 15.76 2.90 -14.00
N ASN A 158 16.51 2.07 -14.73
CA ASN A 158 17.33 2.45 -15.86
C ASN A 158 16.63 2.00 -17.15
N PHE A 159 16.81 2.76 -18.22
CA PHE A 159 16.09 2.58 -19.48
C PHE A 159 17.05 2.30 -20.61
N ASN A 160 16.61 1.48 -21.55
CA ASN A 160 17.31 1.21 -22.81
C ASN A 160 16.31 1.04 -23.95
N ILE A 161 16.69 1.40 -25.15
CA ILE A 161 15.96 1.12 -26.39
C ILE A 161 16.83 0.21 -27.26
N ASN A 162 16.30 -0.96 -27.61
CA ASN A 162 16.95 -1.92 -28.50
C ASN A 162 16.43 -1.72 -29.93
N LEU A 163 17.23 -1.13 -30.80
CA LEU A 163 16.89 -0.87 -32.20
C LEU A 163 17.42 -1.93 -33.19
N VAL A 164 17.90 -3.07 -32.71
CA VAL A 164 18.32 -4.19 -33.61
C VAL A 164 17.17 -4.62 -34.56
N PRO A 165 15.89 -4.69 -34.12
CA PRO A 165 14.79 -4.99 -35.02
C PRO A 165 14.46 -3.86 -36.02
N LEU A 166 14.97 -2.65 -35.81
CA LEU A 166 14.67 -1.44 -36.59
C LEU A 166 15.92 -0.82 -37.20
N PRO A 167 16.67 -1.56 -38.07
CA PRO A 167 17.94 -1.08 -38.63
C PRO A 167 17.78 0.11 -39.59
N ASN A 168 16.58 0.31 -40.13
CA ASN A 168 16.25 1.38 -41.06
C ASN A 168 15.30 2.43 -40.44
N LEU A 169 15.27 2.55 -39.10
CA LEU A 169 14.46 3.57 -38.46
C LEU A 169 14.86 4.96 -38.95
N PRO A 170 13.96 5.76 -39.54
CA PRO A 170 14.30 7.09 -40.06
C PRO A 170 14.79 8.04 -38.97
N ALA A 171 15.67 8.98 -39.35
CA ALA A 171 16.05 10.06 -38.46
C ALA A 171 14.82 10.93 -38.12
N GLY A 172 14.64 11.21 -36.84
CA GLY A 172 13.48 11.96 -36.35
C GLY A 172 13.46 12.09 -34.84
N THR A 173 12.47 12.80 -34.33
CA THR A 173 12.20 12.87 -32.88
C THR A 173 11.08 11.92 -32.53
N TYR A 174 11.38 10.90 -31.77
CA TYR A 174 10.42 9.91 -31.28
C TYR A 174 10.01 10.26 -29.86
N THR A 175 8.73 10.42 -29.64
CA THR A 175 8.17 10.76 -28.32
C THR A 175 7.12 9.74 -27.88
N GLY A 176 7.00 9.51 -26.59
CA GLY A 176 6.01 8.61 -25.99
C GLY A 176 5.86 8.88 -24.50
N THR A 177 4.84 8.28 -23.89
CA THR A 177 4.57 8.39 -22.47
C THR A 177 4.58 7.01 -21.84
N LEU A 178 5.59 6.78 -20.99
CA LEU A 178 5.65 5.63 -20.10
C LEU A 178 4.90 5.97 -18.80
N THR A 179 3.97 5.13 -18.40
CA THR A 179 3.22 5.30 -17.15
C THR A 179 3.71 4.28 -16.11
N ILE A 180 3.89 4.76 -14.88
CA ILE A 180 4.18 3.90 -13.72
C ILE A 180 2.98 3.97 -12.78
N GLN A 181 2.44 2.79 -12.42
CA GLN A 181 1.25 2.70 -11.57
C GLN A 181 1.37 1.54 -10.59
N ALA A 182 0.90 1.76 -9.36
CA ALA A 182 0.82 0.74 -8.32
C ALA A 182 -0.62 0.25 -8.14
N GLN A 183 -0.76 -1.03 -7.81
CA GLN A 183 -2.03 -1.68 -7.47
C GLN A 183 -1.87 -2.50 -6.20
N ALA A 184 -2.82 -2.37 -5.28
CA ALA A 184 -2.96 -3.22 -4.10
C ALA A 184 -4.09 -4.23 -4.34
N ILE A 185 -3.80 -5.53 -4.21
CA ILE A 185 -4.71 -6.64 -4.49
C ILE A 185 -4.76 -7.65 -3.33
#